data_c04f53f5c34ede3abc65bfbd1b6d9218
#
_entry.id   c04f53f5c34ede3abc65bfbd1b6d9218
#
_cell.length_a   1.000
_cell.length_b   1.000
_cell.length_c   1.000
_cell.angle_alpha   90.00
_cell.angle_beta   90.00
_cell.angle_gamma   90.00
#
_symmetry.space_group_name_H-M   'P 1'
#
loop_
_entity.id
_entity.type
_entity.pdbx_description
1 polymer ?
#
loop_
_entity_poly.entity_id
_entity_poly.type
_entity_poly.pdbx_seq_one_letter_code
_entity_poly.pdbx_strand_id
1 'polypeptide(L)'
;WQRIWNMKLREHKVDIERAMLFGQRASVGGIQYTEGIAGHIMANGQSQSKEDSEQLEYTEGQAYLKTVEAGSLTYDVLLRDLEVVFDPARGGSAQKLALTSLPVMSLFNKLGDGVGFVGDSMSSKVPYQFDRSNGSFGHKITKIETIHGDIAMVREPLFRGLAAEFMCLVDLDHVSYRPLVGNGVNRDTSIETNVQAPDEDLRKDMILTEAGLEISLPETHALFNFEEAA
;
A
#
# COMPACT_ATOMS: atom_id res chain seq x y z
N TRP A 1 15.83 -26.85 16.04
CA TRP A 1 15.84 -25.47 16.48
C TRP A 1 15.83 -24.48 15.30
N GLN A 2 16.75 -24.57 14.37
CA GLN A 2 16.88 -23.63 13.25
C GLN A 2 15.58 -23.46 12.42
N ARG A 3 14.83 -24.55 12.19
CA ARG A 3 13.52 -24.51 11.50
C ARG A 3 12.49 -23.69 12.27
N ILE A 4 12.42 -23.85 13.59
CA ILE A 4 11.49 -23.12 14.46
C ILE A 4 11.85 -21.63 14.47
N TRP A 5 13.13 -21.31 14.56
CA TRP A 5 13.62 -19.93 14.46
C TRP A 5 13.23 -19.26 13.15
N ASN A 6 13.45 -19.92 12.03
CA ASN A 6 13.09 -19.37 10.72
C ASN A 6 11.58 -19.14 10.59
N MET A 7 10.76 -20.03 11.17
CA MET A 7 9.31 -19.83 11.20
C MET A 7 8.93 -18.60 12.05
N LYS A 8 9.49 -18.48 13.26
CA LYS A 8 9.19 -17.36 14.16
C LYS A 8 9.68 -16.03 13.60
N LEU A 9 10.85 -16.01 12.97
CA LEU A 9 11.32 -14.80 12.30
C LEU A 9 10.42 -14.39 11.13
N ARG A 10 9.88 -15.36 10.38
CA ARG A 10 8.91 -15.08 9.30
C ARG A 10 7.60 -14.54 9.86
N GLU A 11 7.06 -15.15 10.91
CA GLU A 11 5.86 -14.66 11.59
C GLU A 11 6.08 -13.21 12.07
N HIS A 12 7.19 -12.94 12.74
CA HIS A 12 7.53 -11.61 13.23
C HIS A 12 7.62 -10.56 12.09
N LYS A 13 8.20 -10.93 10.95
CA LYS A 13 8.23 -10.04 9.77
C LYS A 13 6.83 -9.73 9.22
N VAL A 14 5.97 -10.74 9.15
CA VAL A 14 4.57 -10.55 8.72
C VAL A 14 3.78 -9.68 9.71
N ASP A 15 4.05 -9.79 11.00
CA ASP A 15 3.41 -8.95 12.00
C ASP A 15 3.86 -7.48 11.90
N ILE A 16 5.16 -7.24 11.62
CA ILE A 16 5.68 -5.90 11.33
C ILE A 16 5.01 -5.33 10.06
N GLU A 17 4.98 -6.10 8.98
CA GLU A 17 4.34 -5.71 7.71
C GLU A 17 2.86 -5.35 7.93
N ARG A 18 2.13 -6.17 8.69
CA ARG A 18 0.74 -5.90 9.06
C ARG A 18 0.60 -4.60 9.87
N ALA A 19 1.48 -4.35 10.82
CA ALA A 19 1.49 -3.11 11.59
C ALA A 19 1.80 -1.89 10.72
N MET A 20 2.72 -2.00 9.76
CA MET A 20 3.07 -0.93 8.83
C MET A 20 1.96 -0.65 7.80
N LEU A 21 1.12 -1.64 7.46
CA LEU A 21 0.01 -1.46 6.54
C LEU A 21 -1.27 -0.99 7.23
N PHE A 22 -1.65 -1.64 8.33
CA PHE A 22 -2.96 -1.49 8.97
C PHE A 22 -2.91 -1.04 10.43
N GLY A 23 -1.72 -0.70 10.94
CA GLY A 23 -1.56 -0.26 12.32
C GLY A 23 -2.40 0.98 12.62
N GLN A 24 -2.87 1.08 13.86
CA GLN A 24 -3.56 2.25 14.36
C GLN A 24 -2.65 2.96 15.37
N ARG A 25 -2.53 4.27 15.21
CA ARG A 25 -1.78 5.10 16.15
C ARG A 25 -2.45 5.04 17.52
N ALA A 26 -1.73 4.56 18.51
CA ALA A 26 -2.20 4.48 19.89
C ALA A 26 -1.05 4.67 20.89
N SER A 27 -1.39 5.08 22.09
CA SER A 27 -0.48 5.13 23.23
C SER A 27 -1.15 4.45 24.42
N VAL A 28 -0.66 3.29 24.79
CA VAL A 28 -1.25 2.47 25.86
C VAL A 28 -0.17 2.06 26.84
N GLY A 29 -0.30 2.47 28.10
CA GLY A 29 0.67 2.09 29.15
C GLY A 29 2.11 2.55 28.90
N GLY A 30 2.30 3.66 28.16
CA GLY A 30 3.63 4.16 27.80
C GLY A 30 4.23 3.52 26.53
N ILE A 31 3.56 2.53 25.95
CA ILE A 31 3.95 1.92 24.66
C ILE A 31 3.29 2.72 23.52
N GLN A 32 4.08 3.12 22.55
CA GLN A 32 3.61 3.81 21.35
C GLN A 32 3.44 2.81 20.22
N TYR A 33 2.30 2.89 19.54
CA TYR A 33 2.00 2.10 18.34
C TYR A 33 2.04 2.99 17.11
N THR A 34 2.67 2.51 16.04
CA THR A 34 2.76 3.23 14.78
C THR A 34 1.45 3.18 14.01
N GLU A 35 1.19 4.23 13.25
CA GLU A 35 0.12 4.25 12.26
C GLU A 35 0.60 3.56 10.98
N GLY A 36 -0.27 2.73 10.39
CA GLY A 36 0.00 2.08 9.12
C GLY A 36 -0.38 2.95 7.93
N ILE A 37 0.14 2.61 6.74
CA ILE A 37 -0.09 3.37 5.50
C ILE A 37 -1.58 3.52 5.19
N ALA A 38 -2.33 2.42 5.18
CA ALA A 38 -3.77 2.45 4.88
C ALA A 38 -4.56 3.24 5.94
N GLY A 39 -4.19 3.08 7.22
CA GLY A 39 -4.81 3.83 8.32
C GLY A 39 -4.56 5.33 8.20
N HIS A 40 -3.33 5.72 7.88
CA HIS A 40 -2.95 7.12 7.69
C HIS A 40 -3.68 7.77 6.51
N ILE A 41 -3.74 7.07 5.36
CA ILE A 41 -4.47 7.57 4.18
C ILE A 41 -5.96 7.73 4.49
N MET A 42 -6.59 6.74 5.17
CA MET A 42 -7.99 6.82 5.53
C MET A 42 -8.28 7.93 6.56
N ALA A 43 -7.40 8.13 7.55
CA ALA A 43 -7.57 9.14 8.58
C ALA A 43 -7.43 10.58 8.05
N ASN A 44 -6.57 10.77 7.04
CA ASN A 44 -6.26 12.08 6.46
C ASN A 44 -6.82 12.24 5.04
N GLY A 45 -7.72 11.35 4.63
CA GLY A 45 -8.24 11.33 3.28
C GLY A 45 -9.60 12.00 3.11
N GLN A 46 -9.83 12.54 1.91
CA GLN A 46 -11.12 13.02 1.46
C GLN A 46 -11.77 11.99 0.55
N SER A 47 -12.94 11.50 0.95
CA SER A 47 -13.71 10.56 0.14
C SER A 47 -14.36 11.27 -1.04
N GLN A 48 -14.10 10.77 -2.25
CA GLN A 48 -14.76 11.22 -3.46
C GLN A 48 -16.06 10.44 -3.68
N SER A 49 -17.13 11.14 -4.08
CA SER A 49 -18.41 10.50 -4.38
C SER A 49 -18.31 9.60 -5.63
N LYS A 50 -19.06 8.50 -5.63
CA LYS A 50 -19.18 7.61 -6.80
C LYS A 50 -19.78 8.31 -8.02
N GLU A 51 -20.66 9.29 -7.78
CA GLU A 51 -21.49 9.96 -8.80
C GLU A 51 -20.88 11.24 -9.36
N ASP A 52 -19.91 11.85 -8.66
CA ASP A 52 -19.31 13.12 -9.09
C ASP A 52 -18.28 12.92 -10.20
N SER A 53 -18.82 12.65 -11.39
CA SER A 53 -18.00 12.52 -12.60
C SER A 53 -17.51 13.87 -13.16
N GLU A 54 -18.02 15.00 -12.68
CA GLU A 54 -17.76 16.31 -13.32
C GLU A 54 -16.90 17.25 -12.45
N GLN A 55 -16.85 17.10 -11.12
CA GLN A 55 -16.02 17.94 -10.27
C GLN A 55 -15.29 17.09 -9.23
N LEU A 56 -13.99 16.95 -9.39
CA LEU A 56 -13.13 16.40 -8.35
C LEU A 56 -12.98 17.48 -7.28
N GLU A 57 -13.59 17.26 -6.12
CA GLU A 57 -13.37 18.14 -4.97
C GLU A 57 -11.96 17.89 -4.44
N TYR A 58 -11.14 18.90 -4.58
CA TYR A 58 -9.78 18.91 -4.07
C TYR A 58 -9.69 19.71 -2.79
N THR A 59 -9.27 19.07 -1.71
CA THR A 59 -8.90 19.76 -0.47
C THR A 59 -7.39 19.61 -0.25
N GLU A 60 -6.73 20.74 -0.13
CA GLU A 60 -5.30 20.82 0.12
C GLU A 60 -4.92 20.10 1.43
N GLY A 61 -3.86 19.31 1.41
CA GLY A 61 -3.36 18.57 2.57
C GLY A 61 -4.08 17.26 2.87
N GLN A 62 -5.01 16.80 2.03
CA GLN A 62 -5.74 15.55 2.23
C GLN A 62 -5.38 14.49 1.19
N ALA A 63 -5.33 13.23 1.62
CA ALA A 63 -5.14 12.08 0.74
C ALA A 63 -6.40 11.84 -0.12
N TYR A 64 -6.20 11.24 -1.29
CA TYR A 64 -7.29 10.92 -2.20
C TYR A 64 -7.92 9.57 -1.85
N LEU A 65 -9.22 9.56 -1.55
CA LEU A 65 -9.98 8.34 -1.30
C LEU A 65 -11.09 8.19 -2.34
N LYS A 66 -11.17 7.07 -3.00
CA LYS A 66 -12.26 6.79 -3.93
C LYS A 66 -12.72 5.35 -3.89
N THR A 67 -14.03 5.17 -3.89
CA THR A 67 -14.66 3.88 -4.16
C THR A 67 -15.13 3.84 -5.61
N VAL A 68 -14.70 2.82 -6.34
CA VAL A 68 -15.02 2.59 -7.75
C VAL A 68 -15.73 1.25 -7.89
N GLU A 69 -16.86 1.21 -8.58
CA GLU A 69 -17.46 -0.07 -8.95
C GLU A 69 -16.61 -0.75 -10.02
N ALA A 70 -16.19 -1.98 -9.78
CA ALA A 70 -15.30 -2.71 -10.68
C ALA A 70 -15.85 -2.82 -12.12
N GLY A 71 -17.17 -2.86 -12.28
CA GLY A 71 -17.84 -2.89 -13.58
C GLY A 71 -17.87 -1.55 -14.33
N SER A 72 -17.68 -0.43 -13.61
CA SER A 72 -17.68 0.92 -14.19
C SER A 72 -16.28 1.49 -14.41
N LEU A 73 -15.23 0.74 -14.02
CA LEU A 73 -13.85 1.17 -14.22
C LEU A 73 -13.52 1.22 -15.71
N THR A 74 -13.32 2.43 -16.21
CA THR A 74 -12.81 2.69 -17.55
C THR A 74 -11.46 3.38 -17.46
N TYR A 75 -10.72 3.37 -18.55
CA TYR A 75 -9.44 4.07 -18.59
C TYR A 75 -9.58 5.58 -18.37
N ASP A 76 -10.61 6.18 -18.92
CA ASP A 76 -10.87 7.62 -18.80
C ASP A 76 -11.16 8.00 -17.34
N VAL A 77 -11.92 7.15 -16.61
CA VAL A 77 -12.16 7.34 -15.18
C VAL A 77 -10.86 7.24 -14.40
N LEU A 78 -10.04 6.23 -14.70
CA LEU A 78 -8.73 6.04 -14.06
C LEU A 78 -7.80 7.23 -14.33
N LEU A 79 -7.70 7.70 -15.57
CA LEU A 79 -6.84 8.84 -15.92
C LEU A 79 -7.24 10.11 -15.17
N ARG A 80 -8.53 10.38 -15.09
CA ARG A 80 -9.05 11.54 -14.36
C ARG A 80 -8.70 11.48 -12.88
N ASP A 81 -8.85 10.31 -12.26
CA ASP A 81 -8.52 10.13 -10.84
C ASP A 81 -7.00 10.25 -10.61
N LEU A 82 -6.20 9.76 -11.55
CA LEU A 82 -4.74 9.87 -11.52
C LEU A 82 -4.25 11.30 -11.74
N GLU A 83 -4.96 12.13 -12.48
CA GLU A 83 -4.63 13.55 -12.64
C GLU A 83 -4.51 14.24 -11.28
N VAL A 84 -5.45 13.97 -10.37
CA VAL A 84 -5.43 14.53 -9.01
C VAL A 84 -4.28 13.97 -8.18
N VAL A 85 -4.04 12.65 -8.27
CA VAL A 85 -3.01 11.98 -7.47
C VAL A 85 -1.59 12.34 -7.89
N PHE A 86 -1.39 12.61 -9.19
CA PHE A 86 -0.10 12.97 -9.77
C PHE A 86 0.09 14.48 -9.96
N ASP A 87 -0.81 15.32 -9.43
CA ASP A 87 -0.68 16.77 -9.58
C ASP A 87 0.65 17.25 -8.98
N PRO A 88 1.54 17.86 -9.78
CA PRO A 88 2.83 18.36 -9.31
C PRO A 88 2.72 19.43 -8.23
N ALA A 89 1.61 20.17 -8.20
CA ALA A 89 1.36 21.20 -7.18
C ALA A 89 1.27 20.61 -5.75
N ARG A 90 0.96 19.31 -5.65
CA ARG A 90 0.89 18.57 -4.39
C ARG A 90 2.26 18.12 -3.86
N GLY A 91 3.33 18.33 -4.62
CA GLY A 91 4.69 17.95 -4.24
C GLY A 91 5.01 16.46 -4.38
N GLY A 92 4.13 15.68 -5.04
CA GLY A 92 4.32 14.26 -5.27
C GLY A 92 5.31 13.93 -6.38
N SER A 93 5.89 12.73 -6.32
CA SER A 93 6.75 12.22 -7.39
C SER A 93 5.93 11.73 -8.60
N ALA A 94 6.58 11.71 -9.76
CA ALA A 94 6.00 11.15 -10.99
C ALA A 94 5.94 9.61 -10.98
N GLN A 95 6.48 8.96 -9.96
CA GLN A 95 6.48 7.51 -9.80
C GLN A 95 5.86 7.13 -8.47
N LYS A 96 4.84 6.28 -8.52
CA LYS A 96 4.16 5.81 -7.31
C LYS A 96 4.14 4.29 -7.25
N LEU A 97 4.18 3.77 -6.02
CA LEU A 97 4.02 2.36 -5.74
C LEU A 97 2.55 2.07 -5.47
N ALA A 98 1.96 1.14 -6.22
CA ALA A 98 0.63 0.62 -5.95
C ALA A 98 0.73 -0.72 -5.22
N LEU A 99 0.39 -0.74 -3.95
CA LEU A 99 0.18 -1.98 -3.20
C LEU A 99 -1.24 -2.48 -3.49
N THR A 100 -1.35 -3.67 -4.07
CA THR A 100 -2.63 -4.18 -4.57
C THR A 100 -2.89 -5.62 -4.16
N SER A 101 -4.17 -5.95 -4.09
CA SER A 101 -4.63 -7.33 -3.99
C SER A 101 -4.56 -8.06 -5.34
N LEU A 102 -4.70 -9.38 -5.30
CA LEU A 102 -4.77 -10.19 -6.52
C LEU A 102 -6.02 -9.92 -7.38
N PRO A 103 -7.24 -9.78 -6.80
CA PRO A 103 -8.43 -9.39 -7.54
C PRO A 103 -8.26 -8.07 -8.30
N VAL A 104 -7.71 -7.04 -7.64
CA VAL A 104 -7.46 -5.73 -8.25
C VAL A 104 -6.46 -5.84 -9.38
N MET A 105 -5.35 -6.57 -9.22
CA MET A 105 -4.41 -6.83 -10.33
C MET A 105 -5.08 -7.51 -11.52
N SER A 106 -5.99 -8.44 -11.26
CA SER A 106 -6.75 -9.12 -12.32
C SER A 106 -7.70 -8.16 -13.04
N LEU A 107 -8.30 -7.22 -12.30
CA LEU A 107 -9.14 -6.16 -12.87
C LEU A 107 -8.34 -5.28 -13.84
N PHE A 108 -7.16 -4.82 -13.42
CA PHE A 108 -6.28 -4.02 -14.28
C PHE A 108 -5.78 -4.80 -15.51
N ASN A 109 -5.48 -6.09 -15.37
CA ASN A 109 -5.12 -6.93 -16.52
C ASN A 109 -6.26 -7.02 -17.53
N LYS A 110 -7.52 -7.17 -17.08
CA LYS A 110 -8.70 -7.18 -17.96
C LYS A 110 -8.89 -5.83 -18.65
N LEU A 111 -8.67 -4.73 -17.93
CA LEU A 111 -8.71 -3.39 -18.50
C LEU A 111 -7.67 -3.21 -19.61
N GLY A 112 -6.46 -3.74 -19.42
CA GLY A 112 -5.39 -3.71 -20.42
C GLY A 112 -5.62 -4.60 -21.64
N ASP A 113 -6.33 -5.71 -21.48
CA ASP A 113 -6.65 -6.63 -22.60
C ASP A 113 -7.82 -6.12 -23.47
N GLY A 114 -8.43 -4.98 -23.13
CA GLY A 114 -9.52 -4.39 -23.90
C GLY A 114 -10.85 -5.17 -23.78
N VAL A 115 -10.94 -6.13 -22.87
CA VAL A 115 -12.14 -6.95 -22.67
C VAL A 115 -13.24 -6.19 -21.92
N GLY A 116 -12.91 -5.05 -21.33
CA GLY A 116 -13.87 -4.17 -20.65
C GLY A 116 -14.60 -3.17 -21.57
N PHE A 117 -14.27 -3.13 -22.85
CA PHE A 117 -14.91 -2.24 -23.81
C PHE A 117 -15.97 -2.98 -24.62
N VAL A 118 -17.14 -3.16 -24.04
CA VAL A 118 -18.36 -3.45 -24.82
C VAL A 118 -18.90 -2.13 -25.34
N GLY A 119 -18.45 -1.76 -26.50
CA GLY A 119 -18.92 -0.59 -27.25
C GLY A 119 -18.41 -0.70 -28.67
N ASP A 120 -19.20 -1.33 -29.52
CA ASP A 120 -19.13 -1.35 -30.97
C ASP A 120 -18.31 -0.19 -31.57
N SER A 121 -17.12 -0.50 -32.00
CA SER A 121 -16.43 0.03 -33.18
C SER A 121 -14.96 -0.33 -33.09
N MET A 122 -14.53 -1.15 -34.02
CA MET A 122 -13.18 -1.37 -34.44
C MET A 122 -12.36 -0.08 -34.39
N SER A 123 -11.19 -0.16 -33.77
CA SER A 123 -10.13 0.83 -33.84
C SER A 123 -9.98 1.77 -32.67
N SER A 124 -9.62 1.22 -31.55
CA SER A 124 -8.68 1.94 -30.68
C SER A 124 -7.96 0.92 -29.82
N LYS A 125 -6.92 0.29 -30.36
CA LYS A 125 -5.88 -0.30 -29.56
C LYS A 125 -5.18 0.86 -28.84
N VAL A 126 -5.65 1.21 -27.67
CA VAL A 126 -4.87 2.05 -26.78
C VAL A 126 -3.71 1.17 -26.33
N PRO A 127 -2.47 1.51 -26.65
CA PRO A 127 -1.33 0.70 -26.29
C PRO A 127 -1.05 0.88 -24.81
N TYR A 128 -1.73 0.08 -23.97
CA TYR A 128 -1.28 -0.09 -22.61
C TYR A 128 -0.06 -0.99 -22.64
N GLN A 129 1.06 -0.44 -22.33
CA GLN A 129 2.27 -1.20 -22.16
C GLN A 129 2.34 -1.63 -20.67
N PHE A 130 1.82 -2.83 -20.40
CA PHE A 130 2.12 -3.50 -19.15
C PHE A 130 3.51 -4.12 -19.26
N ASP A 131 4.51 -3.45 -18.75
CA ASP A 131 5.84 -4.05 -18.66
C ASP A 131 5.93 -4.94 -17.42
N ARG A 132 6.19 -6.22 -17.65
CA ARG A 132 6.41 -7.22 -16.59
C ARG A 132 7.89 -7.30 -16.31
N SER A 133 8.38 -6.48 -15.41
CA SER A 133 9.76 -6.62 -14.93
C SER A 133 9.82 -7.53 -13.69
N ASN A 134 10.85 -8.37 -13.64
CA ASN A 134 11.18 -9.12 -12.43
C ASN A 134 12.05 -8.21 -11.55
N GLY A 135 11.50 -7.73 -10.45
CA GLY A 135 12.28 -7.03 -9.45
C GLY A 135 13.33 -7.95 -8.80
N SER A 136 14.39 -7.38 -8.28
CA SER A 136 15.51 -8.11 -7.65
C SER A 136 15.12 -8.97 -6.42
N PHE A 137 13.90 -8.85 -5.94
CA PHE A 137 13.35 -9.62 -4.80
C PHE A 137 12.35 -10.71 -5.21
N GLY A 138 12.23 -11.03 -6.49
CA GLY A 138 11.32 -12.08 -6.98
C GLY A 138 9.84 -11.70 -7.00
N HIS A 139 9.49 -10.44 -6.76
CA HIS A 139 8.13 -9.95 -6.94
C HIS A 139 7.89 -9.60 -8.41
N LYS A 140 6.76 -10.06 -8.97
CA LYS A 140 6.30 -9.57 -10.27
C LYS A 140 5.78 -8.16 -10.08
N ILE A 141 6.50 -7.19 -10.59
CA ILE A 141 6.07 -5.81 -10.66
C ILE A 141 5.43 -5.61 -12.02
N THR A 142 4.19 -5.14 -12.04
CA THR A 142 3.52 -4.70 -13.28
C THR A 142 3.60 -3.17 -13.29
N LYS A 143 4.24 -2.61 -14.31
CA LYS A 143 4.33 -1.17 -14.50
C LYS A 143 3.20 -0.71 -15.40
N ILE A 144 2.48 0.33 -14.99
CA ILE A 144 1.48 1.03 -15.79
C ILE A 144 2.04 2.42 -16.07
N GLU A 145 2.29 2.73 -17.32
CA GLU A 145 2.71 4.04 -17.75
C GLU A 145 1.48 4.85 -18.19
N THR A 146 1.29 5.99 -17.58
CA THR A 146 0.21 6.92 -17.91
C THR A 146 0.78 8.28 -18.31
N ILE A 147 -0.06 9.13 -18.89
CA ILE A 147 0.33 10.51 -19.23
C ILE A 147 0.67 11.38 -18.02
N HIS A 148 0.18 11.00 -16.84
CA HIS A 148 0.39 11.73 -15.59
C HIS A 148 1.62 11.24 -14.82
N GLY A 149 1.97 9.95 -14.96
CA GLY A 149 3.10 9.34 -14.28
C GLY A 149 3.07 7.82 -14.35
N ASP A 150 4.06 7.22 -13.69
CA ASP A 150 4.29 5.79 -13.68
C ASP A 150 3.79 5.16 -12.39
N ILE A 151 3.08 4.05 -12.50
CA ILE A 151 2.60 3.26 -11.36
C ILE A 151 3.27 1.90 -11.39
N ALA A 152 4.03 1.58 -10.36
CA ALA A 152 4.59 0.26 -10.14
C ALA A 152 3.64 -0.57 -9.27
N MET A 153 2.93 -1.54 -9.85
CA MET A 153 1.99 -2.38 -9.12
C MET A 153 2.71 -3.58 -8.50
N VAL A 154 2.56 -3.73 -7.20
CA VAL A 154 3.10 -4.85 -6.43
C VAL A 154 1.96 -5.54 -5.70
N ARG A 155 1.95 -6.88 -5.81
CA ARG A 155 0.99 -7.69 -5.05
C ARG A 155 1.33 -7.68 -3.57
N GLU A 156 0.36 -7.25 -2.75
CA GLU A 156 0.44 -7.31 -1.30
C GLU A 156 -0.34 -8.53 -0.77
N PRO A 157 0.34 -9.55 -0.21
CA PRO A 157 -0.33 -10.76 0.26
C PRO A 157 -1.27 -10.55 1.45
N LEU A 158 -1.10 -9.46 2.21
CA LEU A 158 -1.92 -9.12 3.36
C LEU A 158 -3.24 -8.45 2.97
N PHE A 159 -3.39 -7.99 1.73
CA PHE A 159 -4.65 -7.46 1.22
C PHE A 159 -5.64 -8.59 0.94
N ARG A 160 -6.33 -9.03 2.01
CA ARG A 160 -7.29 -10.14 2.03
C ARG A 160 -8.51 -9.77 2.86
N GLY A 161 -9.61 -10.48 2.64
CA GLY A 161 -10.87 -10.24 3.35
C GLY A 161 -11.40 -8.83 3.06
N LEU A 162 -11.56 -7.99 4.05
CA LEU A 162 -12.06 -6.62 3.90
C LEU A 162 -11.15 -5.71 3.06
N ALA A 163 -9.86 -6.02 2.98
CA ALA A 163 -8.90 -5.26 2.17
C ALA A 163 -8.64 -5.88 0.79
N ALA A 164 -9.41 -6.89 0.39
CA ALA A 164 -9.21 -7.58 -0.89
C ALA A 164 -9.49 -6.71 -2.12
N GLU A 165 -10.23 -5.63 -1.94
CA GLU A 165 -10.64 -4.69 -2.99
C GLU A 165 -9.80 -3.40 -2.98
N PHE A 166 -8.80 -3.32 -2.08
CA PHE A 166 -8.00 -2.12 -1.91
C PHE A 166 -6.80 -2.07 -2.84
N MET A 167 -6.51 -0.86 -3.30
CA MET A 167 -5.27 -0.46 -3.92
C MET A 167 -4.77 0.82 -3.25
N CYS A 168 -3.61 0.73 -2.58
CA CYS A 168 -2.96 1.89 -2.00
C CYS A 168 -1.89 2.40 -2.97
N LEU A 169 -2.04 3.63 -3.44
CA LEU A 169 -0.99 4.37 -4.16
C LEU A 169 -0.16 5.13 -3.15
N VAL A 170 1.12 4.82 -3.11
CA VAL A 170 2.06 5.36 -2.13
C VAL A 170 3.21 6.03 -2.84
N ASP A 171 3.51 7.24 -2.42
CA ASP A 171 4.71 7.95 -2.84
C ASP A 171 5.85 7.58 -1.88
N LEU A 172 6.86 6.88 -2.38
CA LEU A 172 7.97 6.39 -1.55
C LEU A 172 8.91 7.50 -1.07
N ASP A 173 8.92 8.65 -1.72
CA ASP A 173 9.72 9.79 -1.29
C ASP A 173 9.20 10.40 0.03
N HIS A 174 7.93 10.14 0.35
CA HIS A 174 7.24 10.64 1.53
C HIS A 174 6.94 9.58 2.59
N VAL A 175 7.50 8.37 2.45
CA VAL A 175 7.36 7.28 3.41
C VAL A 175 8.73 6.80 3.86
N SER A 176 8.99 6.82 5.15
CA SER A 176 10.26 6.41 5.73
C SER A 176 10.08 5.44 6.88
N TYR A 177 10.87 4.38 6.88
CA TYR A 177 11.00 3.48 8.01
C TYR A 177 11.93 4.08 9.06
N ARG A 178 11.45 4.19 10.30
CA ARG A 178 12.17 4.81 11.41
C ARG A 178 12.38 3.81 12.55
N PRO A 179 13.52 3.12 12.60
CA PRO A 179 13.88 2.32 13.77
C PRO A 179 14.19 3.22 14.97
N LEU A 180 13.88 2.75 16.16
CA LEU A 180 14.23 3.45 17.38
C LEU A 180 15.74 3.37 17.61
N VAL A 181 16.40 4.51 17.53
CA VAL A 181 17.84 4.65 17.78
C VAL A 181 18.03 5.61 18.94
N GLY A 182 18.74 5.17 19.99
CA GLY A 182 19.02 6.01 21.14
C GLY A 182 20.13 5.43 22.02
N ASN A 183 20.90 6.31 22.68
CA ASN A 183 21.98 5.93 23.59
C ASN A 183 22.99 4.92 23.01
N GLY A 184 23.28 5.00 21.72
CA GLY A 184 24.20 4.07 21.05
C GLY A 184 23.66 2.68 20.76
N VAL A 185 22.36 2.44 21.01
CA VAL A 185 21.69 1.17 20.71
C VAL A 185 20.73 1.39 19.54
N ASN A 186 20.88 0.55 18.51
CA ASN A 186 19.91 0.44 17.43
C ASN A 186 18.95 -0.72 17.77
N ARG A 187 17.67 -0.39 17.94
CA ARG A 187 16.60 -1.35 18.28
C ARG A 187 15.77 -1.73 17.05
N ASP A 188 16.34 -1.70 15.87
CA ASP A 188 15.68 -2.22 14.69
C ASP A 188 15.30 -3.69 14.96
N THR A 189 15.84 -4.68 14.40
CA THR A 189 15.48 -6.05 14.76
C THR A 189 16.62 -6.68 15.56
N SER A 190 16.37 -7.03 16.82
CA SER A 190 17.32 -7.68 17.72
C SER A 190 16.81 -9.04 18.19
N ILE A 191 17.74 -9.94 18.43
CA ILE A 191 17.45 -11.26 18.98
C ILE A 191 18.12 -11.34 20.36
N GLU A 192 17.29 -11.45 21.37
CA GLU A 192 17.75 -11.66 22.73
C GLU A 192 17.63 -13.14 23.08
N THR A 193 18.72 -13.74 23.50
CA THR A 193 18.78 -15.17 23.84
C THR A 193 18.89 -15.34 25.35
N ASN A 194 18.34 -16.45 25.86
CA ASN A 194 18.39 -16.80 27.29
C ASN A 194 17.73 -15.72 28.19
N VAL A 195 16.51 -15.32 27.85
CA VAL A 195 15.75 -14.28 28.57
C VAL A 195 14.91 -14.87 29.72
N GLN A 196 15.07 -16.16 30.03
CA GLN A 196 14.35 -16.84 31.12
C GLN A 196 14.85 -16.35 32.48
N ALA A 197 13.98 -16.48 33.49
CA ALA A 197 14.36 -16.23 34.87
C ALA A 197 15.41 -17.26 35.36
N PRO A 198 16.30 -16.86 36.29
CA PRO A 198 17.40 -17.75 36.73
C PRO A 198 16.95 -19.05 37.41
N ASP A 199 15.70 -19.13 37.85
CA ASP A 199 15.08 -20.26 38.50
C ASP A 199 14.27 -21.16 37.55
N GLU A 200 14.21 -20.81 36.26
CA GLU A 200 13.47 -21.58 35.25
C GLU A 200 14.43 -22.50 34.46
N ASP A 201 14.14 -23.81 34.47
CA ASP A 201 14.85 -24.81 33.64
C ASP A 201 14.23 -24.88 32.24
N LEU A 202 14.32 -23.76 31.50
CA LEU A 202 13.88 -23.67 30.11
C LEU A 202 14.77 -22.68 29.36
N ARG A 203 14.70 -22.73 28.04
CA ARG A 203 15.34 -21.71 27.16
C ARG A 203 14.27 -20.84 26.53
N LYS A 204 14.34 -19.54 26.79
CA LYS A 204 13.46 -18.53 26.23
C LYS A 204 14.32 -17.54 25.43
N ASP A 205 14.00 -17.42 24.15
CA ASP A 205 14.63 -16.45 23.27
C ASP A 205 13.54 -15.51 22.76
N MET A 206 13.87 -14.23 22.53
CA MET A 206 12.95 -13.19 22.11
C MET A 206 13.46 -12.48 20.87
N ILE A 207 12.56 -12.19 19.92
CA ILE A 207 12.81 -11.32 18.78
C ILE A 207 12.08 -10.02 19.07
N LEU A 208 12.80 -8.91 19.05
CA LEU A 208 12.27 -7.59 19.35
C LEU A 208 12.56 -6.64 18.18
N THR A 209 11.55 -5.88 17.77
CA THR A 209 11.70 -4.77 16.83
C THR A 209 10.98 -3.57 17.38
N GLU A 210 11.68 -2.45 17.48
CA GLU A 210 11.14 -1.17 17.86
C GLU A 210 11.33 -0.20 16.71
N ALA A 211 10.29 -0.02 15.92
CA ALA A 211 10.31 0.83 14.75
C ALA A 211 8.93 1.45 14.50
N GLY A 212 8.92 2.55 13.80
CA GLY A 212 7.72 3.23 13.35
C GLY A 212 7.78 3.58 11.88
N LEU A 213 6.64 3.98 11.34
CA LEU A 213 6.52 4.51 10.01
C LEU A 213 6.34 6.03 10.09
N GLU A 214 7.10 6.75 9.30
CA GLU A 214 6.92 8.18 9.09
C GLU A 214 6.31 8.40 7.72
N ILE A 215 5.14 9.05 7.68
CA ILE A 215 4.43 9.38 6.45
C ILE A 215 4.23 10.90 6.45
N SER A 216 4.64 11.53 5.38
CA SER A 216 4.47 12.97 5.17
C SER A 216 3.66 13.23 3.93
N LEU A 217 3.13 14.45 3.78
CA LEU A 217 2.33 14.89 2.64
C LEU A 217 1.21 13.89 2.28
N PRO A 218 0.14 13.78 3.09
CA PRO A 218 -0.95 12.84 2.83
C PRO A 218 -1.54 12.96 1.43
N GLU A 219 -1.56 14.15 0.89
CA GLU A 219 -2.06 14.53 -0.44
C GLU A 219 -1.34 13.84 -1.62
N THR A 220 -0.14 13.28 -1.38
CA THR A 220 0.60 12.53 -2.40
C THR A 220 0.22 11.06 -2.47
N HIS A 221 -0.61 10.62 -1.53
CA HIS A 221 -1.05 9.24 -1.40
C HIS A 221 -2.52 9.10 -1.78
N ALA A 222 -2.92 7.90 -2.22
CA ALA A 222 -4.30 7.60 -2.54
C ALA A 222 -4.70 6.18 -2.11
N LEU A 223 -5.99 6.00 -1.82
CA LEU A 223 -6.59 4.70 -1.58
C LEU A 223 -7.80 4.54 -2.49
N PHE A 224 -7.77 3.51 -3.31
CA PHE A 224 -8.90 3.09 -4.12
C PHE A 224 -9.51 1.83 -3.54
N ASN A 225 -10.84 1.80 -3.47
CA ASN A 225 -11.63 0.62 -3.12
C ASN A 225 -12.45 0.20 -4.34
N PHE A 226 -12.19 -0.98 -4.88
CA PHE A 226 -12.88 -1.52 -6.07
C PHE A 226 -13.95 -2.50 -5.63
N GLU A 227 -15.17 -2.01 -5.40
CA GLU A 227 -16.30 -2.85 -4.99
C GLU A 227 -16.80 -3.68 -6.18
N GLU A 228 -17.13 -4.97 -5.96
CA GLU A 228 -17.86 -5.75 -6.94
C GLU A 228 -19.26 -5.12 -7.15
N ALA A 229 -19.70 -5.10 -8.41
CA ALA A 229 -21.07 -4.68 -8.74
C ALA A 229 -22.06 -5.61 -8.03
N ALA A 230 -22.99 -5.05 -7.26
CA ALA A 230 -24.02 -5.77 -6.52
C ALA A 230 -25.03 -6.45 -7.46
#